data_6e239e0a90ccd2f35bd57efd1fb1116b
#
_entry.id   6e239e0a90ccd2f35bd57efd1fb1116b
#
_cell.length_a   1.000
_cell.length_b   1.000
_cell.length_c   1.000
_cell.angle_alpha   90.00
_cell.angle_beta   90.00
_cell.angle_gamma   90.00
#
_symmetry.space_group_name_H-M   'P 1'
#
loop_
_entity.id
_entity.type
_entity.pdbx_description
1 polymer ?
#
loop_
_entity_poly.entity_id
_entity_poly.type
_entity_poly.pdbx_seq_one_letter_code
_entity_poly.pdbx_strand_id
1 'polypeptide(L)'
;MIEKNSEGSQKNKISNGLIIKKEHLRSTIFPEEVQNEIIDSPYYLLIFISREDVIKIFCFPTQNKMIKKILIKLEEFSPEVVKGISEVLNDLQLNKDILHTTGICYELEKCFYETYLVGETLAEGDITVSMINKKFMAIPRVNRVSIEDIPMINE
;
A
#
# COMPACT_ATOMS: atom_id res chain seq x y z
N MET A 1 -33.37 10.17 8.09
CA MET A 1 -33.00 9.40 6.89
C MET A 1 -31.88 10.17 6.20
N ILE A 2 -30.66 9.79 6.42
CA ILE A 2 -29.53 10.36 5.70
C ILE A 2 -29.51 9.61 4.38
N GLU A 3 -29.94 10.26 3.30
CA GLU A 3 -29.69 9.79 1.97
C GLU A 3 -28.17 9.66 1.84
N LYS A 4 -27.65 8.45 1.90
CA LYS A 4 -26.37 8.15 1.32
C LYS A 4 -26.52 8.48 -0.16
N ASN A 5 -26.04 9.63 -0.55
CA ASN A 5 -25.76 9.89 -1.95
C ASN A 5 -24.80 8.79 -2.39
N SER A 6 -25.36 7.75 -2.96
CA SER A 6 -24.66 6.69 -3.66
C SER A 6 -24.26 7.16 -5.06
N GLU A 7 -23.80 8.38 -5.18
CA GLU A 7 -22.85 8.69 -6.23
C GLU A 7 -21.60 7.97 -5.80
N GLY A 8 -21.46 6.74 -6.33
CA GLY A 8 -20.37 5.88 -6.02
C GLY A 8 -19.07 6.64 -6.21
N SER A 9 -18.47 7.08 -5.11
CA SER A 9 -17.09 7.49 -5.15
C SER A 9 -16.35 6.32 -5.75
N GLN A 10 -15.93 6.46 -7.02
CA GLN A 10 -15.14 5.45 -7.68
C GLN A 10 -13.91 5.26 -6.82
N LYS A 11 -13.88 4.14 -6.08
CA LYS A 11 -12.70 3.81 -5.31
C LYS A 11 -11.56 3.63 -6.29
N ASN A 12 -10.56 4.50 -6.20
CA ASN A 12 -9.36 4.46 -7.04
C ASN A 12 -8.19 3.76 -6.35
N LYS A 13 -8.42 3.28 -5.12
CA LYS A 13 -7.41 2.61 -4.29
C LYS A 13 -8.08 1.72 -3.25
N ILE A 14 -7.31 0.78 -2.71
CA ILE A 14 -7.77 -0.13 -1.65
C ILE A 14 -7.62 0.52 -0.28
N SER A 15 -6.50 1.18 -0.03
CA SER A 15 -6.07 1.59 1.30
C SER A 15 -5.47 2.98 1.32
N ASN A 16 -5.41 3.55 2.53
CA ASN A 16 -4.63 4.73 2.83
C ASN A 16 -3.50 4.36 3.80
N GLY A 17 -2.30 4.83 3.52
CA GLY A 17 -1.14 4.66 4.39
C GLY A 17 -0.79 5.95 5.13
N LEU A 18 -0.25 5.80 6.33
CA LEU A 18 0.21 6.89 7.17
C LEU A 18 1.40 6.44 8.01
N ILE A 19 2.42 7.25 8.07
CA ILE A 19 3.58 6.99 8.93
C ILE A 19 3.45 7.82 10.19
N ILE A 20 3.61 7.19 11.35
CA ILE A 20 3.65 7.85 12.65
C ILE A 20 4.98 7.60 13.34
N LYS A 21 5.41 8.57 14.15
CA LYS A 21 6.54 8.41 15.06
C LYS A 21 6.13 7.56 16.27
N LYS A 22 7.10 6.91 16.88
CA LYS A 22 6.91 6.11 18.09
C LYS A 22 6.11 6.83 19.18
N GLU A 23 6.39 8.11 19.42
CA GLU A 23 5.71 8.90 20.45
C GLU A 23 4.20 9.00 20.23
N HIS A 24 3.75 8.97 18.98
CA HIS A 24 2.34 9.07 18.62
C HIS A 24 1.58 7.77 18.76
N LEU A 25 2.26 6.64 18.90
CA LEU A 25 1.62 5.33 19.07
C LEU A 25 0.74 5.27 20.34
N ARG A 26 1.17 5.96 21.40
CA ARG A 26 0.44 6.01 22.68
C ARG A 26 -0.85 6.80 22.62
N SER A 27 -0.98 7.72 21.68
CA SER A 27 -2.18 8.52 21.47
C SER A 27 -3.12 7.94 20.42
N THR A 28 -2.84 6.73 19.95
CA THR A 28 -3.69 6.00 19.00
C THR A 28 -4.82 5.26 19.71
N ILE A 29 -5.71 4.71 18.90
CA ILE A 29 -6.86 3.92 19.39
C ILE A 29 -6.49 2.54 19.95
N PHE A 30 -5.21 2.16 19.93
CA PHE A 30 -4.78 0.84 20.41
C PHE A 30 -4.85 0.77 21.94
N PRO A 31 -5.51 -0.27 22.49
CA PRO A 31 -5.44 -0.55 23.92
C PRO A 31 -4.00 -0.74 24.41
N GLU A 32 -3.75 -0.41 25.67
CA GLU A 32 -2.41 -0.52 26.27
C GLU A 32 -1.82 -1.93 26.15
N GLU A 33 -2.64 -2.95 26.35
CA GLU A 33 -2.23 -4.36 26.21
C GLU A 33 -1.70 -4.66 24.82
N VAL A 34 -2.38 -4.13 23.78
CA VAL A 34 -1.96 -4.28 22.38
C VAL A 34 -0.69 -3.49 22.10
N GLN A 35 -0.58 -2.28 22.64
CA GLN A 35 0.63 -1.47 22.48
C GLN A 35 1.87 -2.16 23.06
N ASN A 36 1.72 -2.88 24.16
CA ASN A 36 2.82 -3.63 24.80
C ASN A 36 3.27 -4.84 23.96
N GLU A 37 2.44 -5.35 23.08
CA GLU A 37 2.77 -6.45 22.18
C GLU A 37 3.45 -5.99 20.89
N ILE A 38 3.34 -4.70 20.54
CA ILE A 38 3.94 -4.15 19.36
C ILE A 38 5.46 -4.02 19.54
N ILE A 39 6.22 -4.50 18.56
CA ILE A 39 7.68 -4.40 18.55
C ILE A 39 8.08 -2.92 18.57
N ASP A 40 9.02 -2.58 19.46
CA ASP A 40 9.55 -1.24 19.57
C ASP A 40 10.28 -0.82 18.28
N SER A 41 9.90 0.32 17.74
CA SER A 41 10.43 0.84 16.48
C SER A 41 10.35 2.36 16.47
N PRO A 42 11.24 3.05 15.75
CA PRO A 42 11.17 4.52 15.67
C PRO A 42 9.93 5.02 14.92
N TYR A 43 9.41 4.24 13.99
CA TYR A 43 8.25 4.59 13.18
C TYR A 43 7.31 3.40 13.03
N TYR A 44 6.06 3.71 12.72
CA TYR A 44 5.04 2.71 12.39
C TYR A 44 4.30 3.13 11.14
N LEU A 45 4.12 2.19 10.23
CA LEU A 45 3.23 2.33 9.08
C LEU A 45 1.84 1.86 9.48
N LEU A 46 0.87 2.76 9.43
CA LEU A 46 -0.54 2.43 9.57
C LEU A 46 -1.16 2.31 8.19
N ILE A 47 -1.89 1.23 7.95
CA ILE A 47 -2.64 1.01 6.71
C ILE A 47 -4.11 0.88 7.07
N PHE A 48 -4.93 1.75 6.48
CA PHE A 48 -6.37 1.80 6.70
C PHE A 48 -7.08 1.24 5.47
N ILE A 49 -7.85 0.18 5.64
CA ILE A 49 -8.68 -0.39 4.58
C ILE A 49 -10.14 -0.20 4.96
N SER A 50 -10.85 0.65 4.21
CA SER A 50 -12.28 0.88 4.39
C SER A 50 -13.08 0.04 3.40
N ARG A 51 -13.93 -0.82 3.92
CA ARG A 51 -14.82 -1.68 3.12
C ARG A 51 -16.21 -1.67 3.71
N GLU A 52 -17.20 -1.23 2.90
CA GLU A 52 -18.58 -1.12 3.37
C GLU A 52 -18.66 -0.30 4.66
N ASP A 53 -19.01 -0.94 5.76
CA ASP A 53 -19.16 -0.34 7.10
C ASP A 53 -18.01 -0.69 8.06
N VAL A 54 -16.95 -1.32 7.54
CA VAL A 54 -15.79 -1.77 8.35
C VAL A 54 -14.52 -1.05 7.94
N ILE A 55 -13.74 -0.64 8.93
CA ILE A 55 -12.38 -0.15 8.74
C ILE A 55 -11.42 -1.13 9.39
N LYS A 56 -10.48 -1.66 8.62
CA LYS A 56 -9.37 -2.48 9.11
C LYS A 56 -8.13 -1.61 9.22
N ILE A 57 -7.41 -1.76 10.32
CA ILE A 57 -6.18 -1.03 10.58
C ILE A 57 -5.05 -2.04 10.76
N PHE A 58 -3.99 -1.89 9.96
CA PHE A 58 -2.75 -2.63 10.12
C PHE A 58 -1.66 -1.71 10.64
N CYS A 59 -0.84 -2.19 11.53
CA CYS A 59 0.27 -1.44 12.11
C CYS A 59 1.56 -2.24 11.92
N PHE A 60 2.49 -1.69 11.15
CA PHE A 60 3.79 -2.32 10.88
C PHE A 60 4.91 -1.49 11.49
N PRO A 61 5.76 -2.07 12.34
CA PRO A 61 6.97 -1.38 12.79
C PRO A 61 7.93 -1.20 11.60
N THR A 62 8.56 -0.04 11.53
CA THR A 62 9.55 0.24 10.49
C THR A 62 10.69 1.10 11.03
N GLN A 63 11.90 0.80 10.59
CA GLN A 63 13.09 1.58 10.90
C GLN A 63 13.19 2.83 10.02
N ASN A 64 12.46 2.87 8.93
CA ASN A 64 12.57 3.90 7.92
C ASN A 64 11.26 4.68 7.79
N LYS A 65 11.38 5.99 7.68
CA LYS A 65 10.25 6.89 7.39
C LYS A 65 9.94 7.04 5.89
N MET A 66 10.79 6.52 5.03
CA MET A 66 10.63 6.60 3.58
C MET A 66 9.91 5.36 3.08
N ILE A 67 8.59 5.47 2.94
CA ILE A 67 7.72 4.39 2.46
C ILE A 67 6.97 4.86 1.23
N LYS A 68 6.92 3.99 0.24
CA LYS A 68 6.17 4.20 -0.99
C LYS A 68 5.10 3.13 -1.16
N LYS A 69 4.03 3.49 -1.83
CA LYS A 69 3.00 2.56 -2.27
C LYS A 69 2.99 2.47 -3.78
N ILE A 70 3.04 1.26 -4.31
CA ILE A 70 2.78 0.98 -5.71
C ILE A 70 1.33 0.53 -5.83
N LEU A 71 0.55 1.26 -6.60
CA LEU A 71 -0.84 0.96 -6.89
C LEU A 71 -0.96 0.55 -8.35
N ILE A 72 -1.47 -0.66 -8.57
CA ILE A 72 -1.68 -1.23 -9.90
C ILE A 72 -3.16 -1.47 -10.11
N LYS A 73 -3.72 -0.84 -11.12
CA LYS A 73 -5.09 -1.10 -11.57
C LYS A 73 -5.07 -2.19 -12.64
N LEU A 74 -5.88 -3.21 -12.43
CA LEU A 74 -5.95 -4.41 -13.24
C LEU A 74 -7.36 -4.61 -13.82
N GLU A 75 -7.45 -5.24 -14.97
CA GLU A 75 -8.73 -5.70 -15.51
C GLU A 75 -9.25 -6.91 -14.75
N GLU A 76 -8.36 -7.76 -14.29
CA GLU A 76 -8.70 -8.97 -13.53
C GLU A 76 -7.54 -9.46 -12.67
N PHE A 77 -7.84 -10.31 -11.69
CA PHE A 77 -6.85 -11.13 -11.01
C PHE A 77 -6.81 -12.52 -11.64
N SER A 78 -5.83 -12.75 -12.49
CA SER A 78 -5.50 -14.07 -12.97
C SER A 78 -4.17 -14.54 -12.38
N PRO A 79 -3.91 -15.84 -12.32
CA PRO A 79 -2.59 -16.35 -11.90
C PRO A 79 -1.43 -15.78 -12.74
N GLU A 80 -1.66 -15.54 -14.02
CA GLU A 80 -0.68 -14.96 -14.94
C GLU A 80 -0.33 -13.51 -14.60
N VAL A 81 -1.33 -12.70 -14.25
CA VAL A 81 -1.13 -11.30 -13.85
C VAL A 81 -0.38 -11.23 -12.52
N VAL A 82 -0.78 -12.01 -11.53
CA VAL A 82 -0.10 -12.06 -10.22
C VAL A 82 1.33 -12.54 -10.38
N LYS A 83 1.58 -13.54 -11.20
CA LYS A 83 2.93 -14.01 -11.52
C LYS A 83 3.76 -12.92 -12.19
N GLY A 84 3.19 -12.21 -13.16
CA GLY A 84 3.86 -11.10 -13.83
C GLY A 84 4.27 -9.98 -12.87
N ILE A 85 3.40 -9.63 -11.93
CA ILE A 85 3.71 -8.64 -10.88
C ILE A 85 4.86 -9.14 -10.00
N SER A 86 4.83 -10.39 -9.56
CA SER A 86 5.88 -10.98 -8.75
C SER A 86 7.22 -11.02 -9.49
N GLU A 87 7.22 -11.34 -10.77
CA GLU A 87 8.42 -11.34 -11.60
C GLU A 87 9.04 -9.94 -11.73
N VAL A 88 8.22 -8.92 -11.94
CA VAL A 88 8.70 -7.53 -12.00
C VAL A 88 9.30 -7.08 -10.66
N LEU A 89 8.63 -7.36 -9.55
CA LEU A 89 9.14 -7.04 -8.21
C LEU A 89 10.48 -7.73 -7.94
N ASN A 90 10.60 -8.98 -8.37
CA ASN A 90 11.82 -9.75 -8.22
C ASN A 90 12.96 -9.22 -9.11
N ASP A 91 12.68 -8.92 -10.36
CA ASP A 91 13.65 -8.35 -11.31
C ASP A 91 14.18 -7.00 -10.85
N LEU A 92 13.34 -6.20 -10.23
CA LEU A 92 13.70 -4.90 -9.64
C LEU A 92 14.33 -5.04 -8.24
N GLN A 93 14.43 -6.26 -7.72
CA GLN A 93 14.94 -6.55 -6.37
C GLN A 93 14.17 -5.81 -5.25
N LEU A 94 12.89 -5.59 -5.44
CA LEU A 94 12.03 -4.90 -4.48
C LEU A 94 11.38 -5.83 -3.46
N ASN A 95 11.41 -7.15 -3.67
CA ASN A 95 10.77 -8.13 -2.78
C ASN A 95 11.21 -8.01 -1.32
N LYS A 96 12.48 -7.72 -1.09
CA LYS A 96 13.05 -7.56 0.27
C LYS A 96 12.53 -6.33 1.02
N ASP A 97 12.00 -5.36 0.30
CA ASP A 97 11.55 -4.08 0.86
C ASP A 97 10.04 -4.04 1.10
N ILE A 98 9.31 -5.09 0.72
CA ILE A 98 7.86 -5.15 0.84
C ILE A 98 7.44 -5.31 2.30
N LEU A 99 6.57 -4.41 2.76
CA LEU A 99 5.96 -4.44 4.09
C LEU A 99 4.58 -5.09 4.07
N HIS A 100 3.79 -4.80 3.06
CA HIS A 100 2.41 -5.29 2.95
C HIS A 100 1.93 -5.27 1.50
N THR A 101 1.13 -6.26 1.16
CA THR A 101 0.51 -6.39 -0.17
C THR A 101 -0.95 -6.75 -0.03
N THR A 102 -1.81 -6.11 -0.80
CA THR A 102 -3.25 -6.40 -0.85
C THR A 102 -3.75 -6.38 -2.29
N GLY A 103 -4.61 -7.34 -2.63
CA GLY A 103 -5.33 -7.37 -3.90
C GLY A 103 -6.83 -7.48 -3.66
N ILE A 104 -7.62 -6.63 -4.31
CA ILE A 104 -9.09 -6.62 -4.20
C ILE A 104 -9.70 -6.27 -5.55
N CYS A 105 -10.78 -7.00 -5.90
CA CYS A 105 -11.69 -6.59 -6.97
C CYS A 105 -12.99 -6.10 -6.35
N TYR A 106 -13.39 -4.87 -6.65
CA TYR A 106 -14.67 -4.31 -6.19
C TYR A 106 -15.82 -4.69 -7.10
N GLU A 107 -15.56 -4.72 -8.39
CA GLU A 107 -16.47 -5.09 -9.46
C GLU A 107 -15.69 -5.78 -10.57
N LEU A 108 -16.39 -6.30 -11.58
CA LEU A 108 -15.74 -6.76 -12.80
C LEU A 108 -14.90 -5.63 -13.41
N GLU A 109 -13.68 -5.92 -13.77
CA GLU A 109 -12.71 -4.98 -14.36
C GLU A 109 -12.19 -3.85 -13.41
N LYS A 110 -12.60 -3.86 -12.14
CA LYS A 110 -12.11 -2.92 -11.13
C LYS A 110 -11.30 -3.64 -10.06
N CYS A 111 -10.18 -4.18 -10.47
CA CYS A 111 -9.25 -4.86 -9.58
C CYS A 111 -8.03 -3.98 -9.30
N PHE A 112 -7.58 -4.03 -8.07
CA PHE A 112 -6.43 -3.26 -7.61
C PHE A 112 -5.45 -4.17 -6.86
N TYR A 113 -4.19 -3.93 -7.10
CA TYR A 113 -3.08 -4.51 -6.35
C TYR A 113 -2.28 -3.37 -5.75
N GLU A 114 -2.09 -3.41 -4.44
CA GLU A 114 -1.31 -2.41 -3.72
C GLU A 114 -0.19 -3.09 -2.95
N THR A 115 1.02 -2.54 -3.06
CA THR A 115 2.14 -2.97 -2.25
C THR A 115 2.82 -1.76 -1.61
N TYR A 116 3.05 -1.85 -0.30
CA TYR A 116 3.81 -0.89 0.48
C TYR A 116 5.22 -1.39 0.65
N LEU A 117 6.19 -0.55 0.37
CA LEU A 117 7.58 -0.92 0.47
C LEU A 117 8.45 0.22 1.02
N VAL A 118 9.55 -0.18 1.64
CA VAL A 118 10.59 0.75 2.06
C VAL A 118 11.22 1.38 0.83
N GLY A 119 11.24 2.70 0.78
CA GLY A 119 11.61 3.45 -0.41
C GLY A 119 13.09 3.73 -0.58
N GLU A 120 13.98 3.24 0.28
CA GLU A 120 15.42 3.52 0.21
C GLU A 120 16.05 3.05 -1.10
N THR A 121 15.75 1.84 -1.52
CA THR A 121 16.27 1.29 -2.78
C THR A 121 15.84 2.13 -3.99
N LEU A 122 14.64 2.70 -3.95
CA LEU A 122 14.13 3.58 -4.99
C LEU A 122 14.76 4.97 -4.96
N ALA A 123 15.21 5.43 -3.81
CA ALA A 123 15.84 6.74 -3.65
C ALA A 123 17.34 6.73 -3.98
N GLU A 124 18.02 5.63 -3.72
CA GLU A 124 19.48 5.49 -3.83
C GLU A 124 19.93 4.74 -5.08
N GLY A 125 19.02 4.03 -5.74
CA GLY A 125 19.35 3.12 -6.82
C GLY A 125 19.13 3.68 -8.22
N ASP A 126 19.59 2.89 -9.19
CA ASP A 126 19.37 3.11 -10.62
C ASP A 126 17.90 2.88 -11.05
N ILE A 127 17.04 2.49 -10.11
CA ILE A 127 15.64 2.21 -10.34
C ILE A 127 14.85 3.51 -10.23
N THR A 128 14.30 3.95 -11.34
CA THR A 128 13.45 5.14 -11.41
C THR A 128 11.96 4.77 -11.38
N VAL A 129 11.12 5.73 -10.97
CA VAL A 129 9.65 5.61 -11.05
C VAL A 129 9.22 5.27 -12.48
N SER A 130 9.86 5.87 -13.48
CA SER A 130 9.60 5.61 -14.89
C SER A 130 9.88 4.15 -15.28
N MET A 131 10.97 3.57 -14.80
CA MET A 131 11.30 2.16 -15.06
C MET A 131 10.28 1.21 -14.44
N ILE A 132 9.87 1.48 -13.20
CA ILE A 132 8.84 0.69 -12.50
C ILE A 132 7.54 0.74 -13.26
N ASN A 133 7.09 1.93 -13.62
CA ASN A 133 5.87 2.13 -14.40
C ASN A 133 5.91 1.34 -15.71
N LYS A 134 6.99 1.47 -16.46
CA LYS A 134 7.17 0.80 -17.75
C LYS A 134 7.12 -0.73 -17.60
N LYS A 135 7.78 -1.28 -16.60
CA LYS A 135 7.84 -2.74 -16.39
C LYS A 135 6.47 -3.30 -16.00
N PHE A 136 5.74 -2.64 -15.11
CA PHE A 136 4.39 -3.08 -14.73
C PHE A 136 3.39 -2.89 -15.86
N MET A 137 3.46 -1.80 -16.61
CA MET A 137 2.58 -1.56 -17.75
C MET A 137 2.80 -2.54 -18.90
N ALA A 138 3.95 -3.20 -18.96
CA ALA A 138 4.21 -4.26 -19.94
C ALA A 138 3.49 -5.57 -19.62
N ILE A 139 2.95 -5.74 -18.42
CA ILE A 139 2.17 -6.91 -18.05
C ILE A 139 0.78 -6.79 -18.71
N PRO A 140 0.33 -7.82 -19.46
CA PRO A 140 -1.01 -7.81 -20.05
C PRO A 140 -2.09 -7.59 -18.98
N ARG A 141 -3.11 -6.80 -19.27
CA ARG A 141 -4.24 -6.46 -18.41
C ARG A 141 -3.94 -5.51 -17.25
N VAL A 142 -2.75 -4.97 -17.19
CA VAL A 142 -2.45 -3.83 -16.32
C VAL A 142 -2.90 -2.55 -17.02
N ASN A 143 -3.81 -1.80 -16.38
CA ASN A 143 -4.38 -0.59 -16.95
C ASN A 143 -3.65 0.67 -16.52
N ARG A 144 -3.20 0.70 -15.27
CA ARG A 144 -2.57 1.87 -14.68
C ARG A 144 -1.63 1.48 -13.56
N VAL A 145 -0.54 2.20 -13.45
CA VAL A 145 0.41 2.09 -12.35
C VAL A 145 0.66 3.48 -11.77
N SER A 146 0.59 3.61 -10.47
CA SER A 146 0.99 4.84 -9.78
C SER A 146 1.84 4.52 -8.56
N ILE A 147 2.74 5.44 -8.22
CA ILE A 147 3.62 5.33 -7.08
C ILE A 147 3.39 6.56 -6.21
N GLU A 148 3.04 6.32 -4.96
CA GLU A 148 2.75 7.36 -3.98
C GLU A 148 3.77 7.33 -2.85
N ASP A 149 4.20 8.51 -2.41
CA ASP A 149 4.88 8.66 -1.14
C ASP A 149 3.87 8.62 0.00
N ILE A 150 4.18 7.84 1.04
CA ILE A 150 3.31 7.77 2.21
C ILE A 150 3.64 8.93 3.14
N PRO A 151 2.65 9.76 3.50
CA PRO A 151 2.87 10.92 4.35
C PRO A 151 3.16 10.51 5.79
N MET A 152 3.95 11.34 6.47
CA MET A 152 4.14 11.30 7.91
C MET A 152 3.23 12.32 8.56
N ILE A 153 2.54 11.91 9.63
CA ILE A 153 1.71 12.83 10.42
C ILE A 153 2.60 13.74 11.27
N ASN A 154 2.28 15.02 11.32
CA ASN A 154 2.93 16.02 12.18
C ASN A 154 4.45 16.15 11.98
N GLU A 155 4.86 16.44 10.79
CA GLU A 155 6.15 17.10 10.60
C GLU A 155 6.01 18.62 10.78
#